data_40b61537314adc226fda7432d06d4f9c
#
_entry.id   40b61537314adc226fda7432d06d4f9c
#
_cell.length_a   1.000
_cell.length_b   1.000
_cell.length_c   1.000
_cell.angle_alpha   90.00
_cell.angle_beta   90.00
_cell.angle_gamma   90.00
#
_symmetry.space_group_name_H-M   'P 1'
#
loop_
_entity.id
_entity.type
_entity.pdbx_description
1 polymer ?
#
loop_
_entity_poly.entity_id
_entity_poly.type
_entity_poly.pdbx_seq_one_letter_code
_entity_poly.pdbx_strand_id
1 'polypeptide(L)'
;MHPQLARISPSDSGENDLVQGRFIGGFMLIDGAASLTLSGRTCALPVGDLSPEDHRRVYYYSLSPNMLLSLHPDYVLFHTLWPQSPAQTIIHCEWLFHPDNFGRADFHPEDGIEFWDMTNRQDWHMCELGQIGVSSRAYQPGPYSPREALPAAFDEHYRKIMNESE
;
A
#
# COMPACT_ATOMS: atom_id res chain seq x y z
N MET A 1 -4.15 -3.47 12.56
CA MET A 1 -3.93 -4.65 11.67
C MET A 1 -5.29 -5.05 11.10
N HIS A 2 -5.39 -5.20 9.80
CA HIS A 2 -6.62 -5.60 9.12
C HIS A 2 -6.93 -7.07 9.42
N PRO A 3 -8.09 -7.42 9.98
CA PRO A 3 -8.41 -8.81 10.31
C PRO A 3 -8.37 -9.76 9.13
N GLN A 4 -8.65 -9.24 7.93
CA GLN A 4 -8.63 -9.98 6.68
C GLN A 4 -7.20 -10.35 6.27
N LEU A 5 -6.26 -9.41 6.37
CA LEU A 5 -4.85 -9.62 6.06
C LEU A 5 -4.19 -10.60 7.05
N ALA A 6 -4.57 -10.59 8.31
CA ALA A 6 -4.02 -11.50 9.31
C ALA A 6 -4.27 -12.99 9.00
N ARG A 7 -5.26 -13.30 8.15
CA ARG A 7 -5.54 -14.66 7.69
C ARG A 7 -4.70 -15.08 6.49
N ILE A 8 -4.18 -14.12 5.75
CA ILE A 8 -3.52 -14.32 4.45
C ILE A 8 -2.01 -14.14 4.57
N SER A 9 -1.56 -13.31 5.50
CA SER A 9 -0.14 -13.02 5.68
C SER A 9 0.26 -13.19 7.14
N PRO A 10 1.22 -14.05 7.46
CA PRO A 10 1.80 -14.15 8.79
C PRO A 10 2.45 -12.82 9.20
N SER A 11 2.35 -12.45 10.47
CA SER A 11 2.71 -11.12 11.01
C SER A 11 4.19 -10.71 10.87
N ASP A 12 5.08 -11.64 10.51
CA ASP A 12 6.53 -11.40 10.35
C ASP A 12 7.05 -11.87 8.98
N SER A 13 6.16 -12.01 7.98
CA SER A 13 6.48 -12.50 6.65
C SER A 13 6.66 -11.36 5.67
N GLY A 14 7.83 -10.76 5.61
CA GLY A 14 8.13 -9.74 4.61
C GLY A 14 9.48 -9.09 4.88
N GLU A 15 10.03 -8.48 3.88
CA GLU A 15 11.24 -7.69 3.97
C GLU A 15 10.94 -6.24 3.59
N ASN A 16 11.42 -5.32 4.41
CA ASN A 16 11.31 -3.88 4.22
C ASN A 16 12.71 -3.30 4.03
N ASP A 17 13.37 -3.69 2.95
CA ASP A 17 14.78 -3.44 2.76
C ASP A 17 15.11 -2.47 1.62
N LEU A 18 14.09 -2.00 0.89
CA LEU A 18 14.32 -1.03 -0.16
C LEU A 18 14.15 0.40 0.38
N VAL A 19 15.27 1.03 0.70
CA VAL A 19 15.37 2.49 0.88
C VAL A 19 16.36 3.01 -0.15
N GLN A 20 15.86 3.43 -1.32
CA GLN A 20 16.69 3.93 -2.41
C GLN A 20 16.14 5.23 -2.98
N GLY A 21 16.62 6.35 -2.48
CA GLY A 21 16.19 7.67 -2.92
C GLY A 21 14.70 7.90 -2.73
N ARG A 22 13.95 7.96 -3.84
CA ARG A 22 12.51 8.20 -3.85
C ARG A 22 11.66 6.95 -3.60
N PHE A 23 12.27 5.77 -3.59
CA PHE A 23 11.61 4.50 -3.38
C PHE A 23 11.84 4.00 -1.97
N ILE A 24 10.75 3.74 -1.27
CA ILE A 24 10.77 3.14 0.06
C ILE A 24 9.76 2.02 0.05
N GLY A 25 10.15 0.80 0.44
CA GLY A 25 9.20 -0.30 0.46
C GLY A 25 9.81 -1.66 0.70
N GLY A 26 9.07 -2.67 0.30
CA GLY A 26 9.43 -4.07 0.46
C GLY A 26 8.32 -4.97 -0.03
N PHE A 27 8.30 -6.20 0.48
CA PHE A 27 7.25 -7.15 0.12
C PHE A 27 6.63 -7.81 1.36
N MET A 28 5.42 -8.31 1.17
CA MET A 28 4.69 -9.14 2.10
C MET A 28 4.47 -10.51 1.46
N LEU A 29 4.67 -11.60 2.20
CA LEU A 29 4.31 -12.94 1.74
C LEU A 29 2.80 -13.17 1.84
N ILE A 30 2.26 -13.85 0.84
CA ILE A 30 0.90 -14.38 0.86
C ILE A 30 0.98 -15.87 1.22
N ASP A 31 0.22 -16.28 2.22
CA ASP A 31 0.08 -17.69 2.61
C ASP A 31 -1.40 -18.00 2.82
N GLY A 32 -1.86 -19.09 2.23
CA GLY A 32 -3.27 -19.49 2.26
C GLY A 32 -4.20 -18.75 1.29
N ALA A 33 -3.66 -17.85 0.45
CA ALA A 33 -4.39 -17.19 -0.64
C ALA A 33 -3.50 -17.06 -1.87
N ALA A 34 -4.11 -16.79 -3.03
CA ALA A 34 -3.41 -16.58 -4.29
C ALA A 34 -3.24 -15.08 -4.63
N SER A 35 -4.09 -14.22 -4.07
CA SER A 35 -4.02 -12.76 -4.18
C SER A 35 -4.76 -12.09 -3.04
N LEU A 36 -4.63 -10.76 -2.91
CA LEU A 36 -5.40 -9.97 -1.96
C LEU A 36 -6.75 -9.57 -2.57
N THR A 37 -7.69 -10.46 -2.46
CA THR A 37 -9.07 -10.35 -2.90
C THR A 37 -10.01 -10.82 -1.78
N LEU A 38 -11.29 -10.54 -1.85
CA LEU A 38 -12.26 -11.03 -0.86
C LEU A 38 -12.30 -12.56 -0.82
N SER A 39 -12.22 -13.19 -1.98
CA SER A 39 -12.21 -14.67 -2.10
C SER A 39 -10.87 -15.32 -1.78
N GLY A 40 -9.78 -14.55 -1.76
CA GLY A 40 -8.40 -15.05 -1.67
C GLY A 40 -7.90 -15.73 -2.95
N ARG A 41 -8.64 -15.67 -4.03
CA ARG A 41 -8.26 -16.18 -5.37
C ARG A 41 -7.74 -15.02 -6.22
N THR A 42 -7.03 -15.35 -7.32
CA THR A 42 -6.76 -14.35 -8.35
C THR A 42 -8.06 -13.93 -9.02
N CYS A 43 -8.22 -12.63 -9.27
CA CYS A 43 -9.38 -12.05 -9.96
C CYS A 43 -9.10 -11.75 -11.44
N ALA A 44 -7.86 -11.95 -11.87
CA ALA A 44 -7.39 -11.63 -13.22
C ALA A 44 -6.23 -12.55 -13.64
N LEU A 45 -5.80 -12.43 -14.89
CA LEU A 45 -4.55 -13.02 -15.39
C LEU A 45 -3.35 -12.36 -14.69
N PRO A 46 -2.23 -13.06 -14.56
CA PRO A 46 -1.01 -12.51 -14.03
C PRO A 46 -0.60 -11.21 -14.76
N VAL A 47 -0.03 -10.27 -14.04
CA VAL A 47 0.40 -8.96 -14.60
C VAL A 47 1.60 -9.07 -15.54
N GLY A 48 2.24 -10.23 -15.62
CA GLY A 48 3.38 -10.53 -16.49
C GLY A 48 3.93 -11.92 -16.24
N ASP A 49 5.14 -12.18 -16.71
CA ASP A 49 5.85 -13.45 -16.47
C ASP A 49 6.44 -13.42 -15.04
N LEU A 50 5.66 -13.94 -14.10
CA LEU A 50 6.03 -13.96 -12.69
C LEU A 50 6.83 -15.21 -12.33
N SER A 51 7.86 -15.05 -11.51
CA SER A 51 8.53 -16.19 -10.87
C SER A 51 7.60 -16.90 -9.87
N PRO A 52 7.88 -18.17 -9.51
CA PRO A 52 7.11 -18.87 -8.48
C PRO A 52 7.08 -18.13 -7.13
N GLU A 53 8.11 -17.35 -6.83
CA GLU A 53 8.19 -16.52 -5.61
C GLU A 53 7.30 -15.30 -5.72
N ASP A 54 7.26 -14.63 -6.88
CA ASP A 54 6.44 -13.44 -7.09
C ASP A 54 4.94 -13.75 -7.02
N HIS A 55 4.52 -14.98 -7.39
CA HIS A 55 3.16 -15.45 -7.18
C HIS A 55 2.73 -15.52 -5.70
N ARG A 56 3.69 -15.45 -4.77
CA ARG A 56 3.45 -15.51 -3.33
C ARG A 56 3.82 -14.22 -2.61
N ARG A 57 4.05 -13.13 -3.36
CA ARG A 57 4.45 -11.84 -2.82
C ARG A 57 3.49 -10.74 -3.27
N VAL A 58 3.30 -9.80 -2.38
CA VAL A 58 2.76 -8.48 -2.72
C VAL A 58 3.83 -7.46 -2.37
N TYR A 59 4.19 -6.64 -3.34
CA TYR A 59 5.20 -5.60 -3.17
C TYR A 59 4.52 -4.27 -2.90
N TYR A 60 5.04 -3.54 -1.92
CA TYR A 60 4.56 -2.22 -1.55
C TYR A 60 5.69 -1.21 -1.64
N TYR A 61 5.48 -0.15 -2.38
CA TYR A 61 6.43 0.93 -2.53
C TYR A 61 5.76 2.28 -2.33
N SER A 62 6.45 3.16 -1.60
CA SER A 62 6.16 4.59 -1.59
C SER A 62 7.10 5.27 -2.58
N LEU A 63 6.53 6.00 -3.54
CA LEU A 63 7.25 6.81 -4.51
C LEU A 63 7.02 8.28 -4.17
N SER A 64 8.05 8.92 -3.62
CA SER A 64 7.97 10.35 -3.32
C SER A 64 7.72 11.16 -4.61
N PRO A 65 6.84 12.18 -4.60
CA PRO A 65 6.29 12.78 -3.37
C PRO A 65 4.94 12.20 -2.90
N ASN A 66 4.17 11.53 -3.76
CA ASN A 66 2.75 11.35 -3.50
C ASN A 66 2.11 10.08 -4.11
N MET A 67 2.90 9.06 -4.39
CA MET A 67 2.38 7.81 -4.94
C MET A 67 2.71 6.62 -4.04
N LEU A 68 1.70 5.76 -3.82
CA LEU A 68 1.89 4.43 -3.25
C LEU A 68 1.56 3.41 -4.34
N LEU A 69 2.43 2.44 -4.49
CA LEU A 69 2.34 1.39 -5.50
C LEU A 69 2.26 0.03 -4.80
N SER A 70 1.26 -0.75 -5.16
CA SER A 70 1.10 -2.13 -4.69
C SER A 70 1.07 -3.07 -5.89
N LEU A 71 2.04 -3.99 -5.96
CA LEU A 71 2.15 -4.97 -7.03
C LEU A 71 1.65 -6.32 -6.51
N HIS A 72 0.55 -6.77 -7.07
CA HIS A 72 -0.07 -8.08 -6.81
C HIS A 72 0.22 -9.03 -7.96
N PRO A 73 0.06 -10.34 -7.78
CA PRO A 73 0.27 -11.29 -8.87
C PRO A 73 -0.62 -11.06 -10.09
N ASP A 74 -1.82 -10.53 -9.90
CA ASP A 74 -2.87 -10.43 -10.90
C ASP A 74 -3.37 -9.00 -11.18
N TYR A 75 -2.91 -8.01 -10.42
CA TYR A 75 -3.19 -6.60 -10.66
C TYR A 75 -2.14 -5.68 -10.03
N VAL A 76 -2.14 -4.43 -10.46
CA VAL A 76 -1.37 -3.35 -9.87
C VAL A 76 -2.33 -2.31 -9.32
N LEU A 77 -2.08 -1.81 -8.11
CA LEU A 77 -2.86 -0.76 -7.48
C LEU A 77 -1.96 0.46 -7.24
N PHE A 78 -2.44 1.61 -7.70
CA PHE A 78 -1.87 2.91 -7.37
C PHE A 78 -2.78 3.67 -6.43
N HIS A 79 -2.16 4.31 -5.44
CA HIS A 79 -2.78 5.39 -4.69
C HIS A 79 -2.00 6.67 -4.98
N THR A 80 -2.66 7.64 -5.60
CA THR A 80 -2.09 8.97 -5.79
C THR A 80 -2.69 9.92 -4.75
N LEU A 81 -1.83 10.54 -3.96
CA LEU A 81 -2.23 11.43 -2.87
C LEU A 81 -2.14 12.88 -3.35
N TRP A 82 -3.27 13.60 -3.26
CA TRP A 82 -3.38 15.01 -3.64
C TRP A 82 -3.70 15.86 -2.43
N PRO A 83 -2.69 16.40 -1.71
CA PRO A 83 -2.91 17.30 -0.60
C PRO A 83 -3.67 18.56 -1.05
N GLN A 84 -4.76 18.88 -0.37
CA GLN A 84 -5.58 20.07 -0.63
C GLN A 84 -5.33 21.13 0.42
N SER A 85 -5.04 20.72 1.65
CA SER A 85 -4.73 21.57 2.80
C SER A 85 -3.96 20.76 3.84
N PRO A 86 -3.47 21.38 4.92
CA PRO A 86 -2.84 20.64 6.02
C PRO A 86 -3.73 19.58 6.70
N ALA A 87 -5.03 19.65 6.48
CA ALA A 87 -6.00 18.74 7.10
C ALA A 87 -6.81 17.92 6.09
N GLN A 88 -6.51 18.02 4.80
CA GLN A 88 -7.28 17.34 3.77
C GLN A 88 -6.41 16.85 2.61
N THR A 89 -6.55 15.59 2.27
CA THR A 89 -5.92 14.95 1.10
C THR A 89 -6.98 14.18 0.31
N ILE A 90 -6.99 14.36 -1.01
CA ILE A 90 -7.76 13.50 -1.91
C ILE A 90 -6.87 12.33 -2.30
N ILE A 91 -7.42 11.13 -2.27
CA ILE A 91 -6.73 9.90 -2.67
C ILE A 91 -7.44 9.33 -3.89
N HIS A 92 -6.69 9.14 -4.98
CA HIS A 92 -7.16 8.42 -6.16
C HIS A 92 -6.58 7.02 -6.13
N CYS A 93 -7.45 6.01 -6.29
CA CYS A 93 -7.07 4.61 -6.39
C CYS A 93 -7.33 4.13 -7.81
N GLU A 94 -6.32 3.53 -8.44
CA GLU A 94 -6.38 3.05 -9.81
C GLU A 94 -5.88 1.60 -9.86
N TRP A 95 -6.70 0.71 -10.43
CA TRP A 95 -6.34 -0.70 -10.63
C TRP A 95 -5.99 -0.94 -12.09
N LEU A 96 -4.82 -1.50 -12.33
CA LEU A 96 -4.35 -1.91 -13.64
C LEU A 96 -4.36 -3.44 -13.73
N PHE A 97 -4.94 -3.94 -14.81
CA PHE A 97 -5.02 -5.37 -15.10
C PHE A 97 -4.36 -5.67 -16.44
N HIS A 98 -3.90 -6.90 -16.62
CA HIS A 98 -3.42 -7.36 -17.94
C HIS A 98 -4.51 -7.14 -19.00
N PRO A 99 -4.19 -6.56 -20.18
CA PRO A 99 -5.20 -6.19 -21.17
C PRO A 99 -6.04 -7.36 -21.67
N ASP A 100 -5.47 -8.58 -21.72
CA ASP A 100 -6.16 -9.78 -22.17
C ASP A 100 -7.28 -10.24 -21.22
N ASN A 101 -7.44 -9.60 -20.06
CA ASN A 101 -8.57 -9.87 -19.17
C ASN A 101 -9.89 -9.35 -19.71
N PHE A 102 -9.85 -8.24 -20.44
CA PHE A 102 -11.07 -7.58 -20.89
C PHE A 102 -11.83 -8.45 -21.90
N GLY A 103 -13.07 -8.82 -21.55
CA GLY A 103 -13.92 -9.71 -22.32
C GLY A 103 -13.87 -11.19 -21.92
N ARG A 104 -13.05 -11.55 -20.93
CA ARG A 104 -13.04 -12.92 -20.36
C ARG A 104 -14.17 -13.11 -19.36
N ALA A 105 -14.78 -14.29 -19.37
CA ALA A 105 -15.87 -14.62 -18.45
C ALA A 105 -15.39 -14.86 -16.99
N ASP A 106 -14.11 -15.14 -16.81
CA ASP A 106 -13.47 -15.39 -15.50
C ASP A 106 -12.72 -14.16 -14.95
N PHE A 107 -12.89 -13.00 -15.57
CA PHE A 107 -12.37 -11.73 -15.07
C PHE A 107 -13.36 -11.10 -14.08
N HIS A 108 -12.96 -11.05 -12.82
CA HIS A 108 -13.77 -10.55 -11.71
C HIS A 108 -13.02 -9.47 -10.91
N PRO A 109 -12.75 -8.30 -11.52
CA PRO A 109 -11.95 -7.23 -10.88
C PRO A 109 -12.56 -6.71 -9.58
N GLU A 110 -13.89 -6.81 -9.42
CA GLU A 110 -14.61 -6.37 -8.23
C GLU A 110 -14.10 -7.08 -6.97
N ASP A 111 -13.65 -8.33 -7.06
CA ASP A 111 -13.15 -9.10 -5.92
C ASP A 111 -11.89 -8.45 -5.29
N GLY A 112 -10.98 -7.93 -6.12
CA GLY A 112 -9.82 -7.16 -5.67
C GLY A 112 -10.17 -5.72 -5.30
N ILE A 113 -11.04 -5.05 -6.07
CA ILE A 113 -11.46 -3.68 -5.84
C ILE A 113 -12.19 -3.53 -4.49
N GLU A 114 -13.15 -4.41 -4.21
CA GLU A 114 -13.91 -4.39 -2.96
C GLU A 114 -13.05 -4.74 -1.74
N PHE A 115 -12.09 -5.66 -1.89
CA PHE A 115 -11.11 -5.95 -0.85
C PHE A 115 -10.35 -4.68 -0.45
N TRP A 116 -9.87 -3.92 -1.43
CA TRP A 116 -9.12 -2.70 -1.18
C TRP A 116 -9.99 -1.53 -0.73
N ASP A 117 -11.21 -1.39 -1.24
CA ASP A 117 -12.14 -0.37 -0.74
C ASP A 117 -12.39 -0.56 0.76
N MET A 118 -12.63 -1.79 1.19
CA MET A 118 -12.80 -2.13 2.60
C MET A 118 -11.54 -1.82 3.43
N THR A 119 -10.36 -2.21 2.94
CA THR A 119 -9.08 -1.99 3.63
C THR A 119 -8.74 -0.51 3.71
N ASN A 120 -8.86 0.20 2.58
CA ASN A 120 -8.61 1.63 2.49
C ASN A 120 -9.48 2.43 3.45
N ARG A 121 -10.78 2.12 3.55
CA ARG A 121 -11.69 2.81 4.48
C ARG A 121 -11.27 2.64 5.94
N GLN A 122 -10.72 1.47 6.31
CA GLN A 122 -10.17 1.25 7.65
C GLN A 122 -8.95 2.15 7.90
N ASP A 123 -8.03 2.23 6.94
CA ASP A 123 -6.83 3.05 7.03
C ASP A 123 -7.17 4.55 7.03
N TRP A 124 -8.05 5.00 6.16
CA TRP A 124 -8.47 6.40 6.12
C TRP A 124 -9.11 6.85 7.41
N HIS A 125 -9.95 6.00 8.01
CA HIS A 125 -10.51 6.30 9.33
C HIS A 125 -9.42 6.49 10.40
N MET A 126 -8.38 5.66 10.39
CA MET A 126 -7.25 5.81 11.32
C MET A 126 -6.44 7.08 11.02
N CYS A 127 -6.26 7.46 9.76
CA CYS A 127 -5.62 8.72 9.38
C CYS A 127 -6.43 9.94 9.85
N GLU A 128 -7.75 9.92 9.72
CA GLU A 128 -8.66 10.97 10.21
C GLU A 128 -8.56 11.13 11.73
N LEU A 129 -8.58 10.03 12.48
CA LEU A 129 -8.38 10.04 13.93
C LEU A 129 -6.99 10.55 14.31
N GLY A 130 -5.94 10.13 13.56
CA GLY A 130 -4.59 10.61 13.72
C GLY A 130 -4.49 12.12 13.53
N GLN A 131 -5.13 12.66 12.49
CA GLN A 131 -5.15 14.11 12.23
C GLN A 131 -5.80 14.90 13.36
N ILE A 132 -6.87 14.40 13.96
CA ILE A 132 -7.47 15.00 15.16
C ILE A 132 -6.47 15.01 16.31
N GLY A 133 -5.76 13.89 16.52
CA GLY A 133 -4.75 13.76 17.57
C GLY A 133 -3.59 14.74 17.41
N VAL A 134 -3.00 14.84 16.22
CA VAL A 134 -1.85 15.74 15.95
C VAL A 134 -2.25 17.22 15.97
N SER A 135 -3.53 17.54 15.78
CA SER A 135 -4.06 18.90 15.89
C SER A 135 -4.30 19.34 17.34
N SER A 136 -4.16 18.44 18.30
CA SER A 136 -4.32 18.73 19.73
C SER A 136 -3.19 19.62 20.25
N ARG A 137 -3.50 20.55 21.16
CA ARG A 137 -2.48 21.36 21.89
C ARG A 137 -1.55 20.52 22.76
N ALA A 138 -1.98 19.32 23.14
CA ALA A 138 -1.19 18.40 23.96
C ALA A 138 -0.30 17.48 23.14
N TYR A 139 -0.39 17.52 21.81
CA TYR A 139 0.41 16.66 20.94
C TYR A 139 1.88 16.97 21.08
N GLN A 140 2.67 15.91 21.23
CA GLN A 140 4.13 15.94 21.15
C GLN A 140 4.59 14.76 20.29
N PRO A 141 5.50 14.97 19.34
CA PRO A 141 6.06 13.87 18.55
C PRO A 141 6.73 12.84 19.45
N GLY A 142 6.42 11.56 19.25
CA GLY A 142 7.10 10.45 19.90
C GLY A 142 8.32 9.98 19.10
N PRO A 143 9.22 9.19 19.70
CA PRO A 143 10.28 8.52 18.97
C PRO A 143 9.71 7.40 18.11
N TYR A 144 10.36 7.14 16.97
CA TYR A 144 10.06 5.95 16.17
C TYR A 144 10.45 4.67 16.92
N SER A 145 9.64 3.65 16.83
CA SER A 145 10.00 2.30 17.25
C SER A 145 10.96 1.64 16.24
N PRO A 146 11.69 0.58 16.63
CA PRO A 146 12.52 -0.17 15.67
C PRO A 146 11.75 -0.77 14.47
N ARG A 147 10.42 -0.90 14.57
CA ARG A 147 9.56 -1.40 13.49
C ARG A 147 9.09 -0.30 12.53
N GLU A 148 9.39 0.95 12.82
CA GLU A 148 8.96 2.13 12.03
C GLU A 148 10.10 2.68 11.15
N ALA A 149 10.98 1.83 10.67
CA ALA A 149 12.11 2.25 9.84
C ALA A 149 11.65 2.92 8.52
N LEU A 150 10.57 2.43 7.89
CA LEU A 150 10.06 3.02 6.65
C LEU A 150 9.40 4.40 6.85
N PRO A 151 8.51 4.61 7.84
CA PRO A 151 8.03 5.95 8.17
C PRO A 151 9.16 6.92 8.51
N ALA A 152 10.16 6.49 9.29
CA ALA A 152 11.33 7.31 9.61
C ALA A 152 12.14 7.71 8.35
N ALA A 153 12.36 6.76 7.43
CA ALA A 153 13.04 7.02 6.17
C ALA A 153 12.23 7.97 5.26
N PHE A 154 10.90 7.87 5.27
CA PHE A 154 10.03 8.79 4.54
C PHE A 154 10.17 10.22 5.09
N ASP A 155 10.12 10.42 6.39
CA ASP A 155 10.26 11.73 7.03
C ASP A 155 11.65 12.33 6.80
N GLU A 156 12.71 11.51 6.86
CA GLU A 156 14.06 11.95 6.55
C GLU A 156 14.16 12.45 5.10
N HIS A 157 13.62 11.67 4.15
CA HIS A 157 13.61 12.03 2.74
C HIS A 157 12.80 13.32 2.49
N TYR A 158 11.61 13.43 3.10
CA TYR A 158 10.78 14.63 3.00
C TYR A 158 11.51 15.87 3.51
N ARG A 159 12.12 15.80 4.69
CA ARG A 159 12.89 16.92 5.27
C ARG A 159 14.07 17.33 4.40
N LYS A 160 14.74 16.36 3.79
CA LYS A 160 15.85 16.64 2.86
C LYS A 160 15.36 17.43 1.64
N ILE A 161 14.28 17.00 1.00
CA ILE A 161 13.72 17.71 -0.17
C ILE A 161 13.28 19.14 0.20
N MET A 162 12.64 19.31 1.36
CA MET A 162 12.17 20.63 1.78
C MET A 162 13.33 21.59 2.07
N ASN A 163 14.44 21.09 2.64
CA ASN A 163 15.63 21.91 2.92
C ASN A 163 16.46 22.21 1.65
N GLU A 164 16.41 21.37 0.62
CA GLU A 164 17.11 21.62 -0.66
C GLU A 164 16.35 22.61 -1.55
N SER A 165 15.12 22.95 -1.18
CA SER A 165 14.25 23.88 -1.95
C SER A 165 14.33 25.32 -1.46
N GLU A 166 15.13 25.60 -0.41
CA GLU A 166 15.50 26.94 0.07
C GLU A 166 16.87 27.38 -0.51
#